data_277582fcc35aa91327a3af1ccf10abc1
#
_entry.id   277582fcc35aa91327a3af1ccf10abc1
#
_cell.length_a   1.000
_cell.length_b   1.000
_cell.length_c   1.000
_cell.angle_alpha   90.00
_cell.angle_beta   90.00
_cell.angle_gamma   90.00
#
_symmetry.space_group_name_H-M   'P 1'
#
loop_
_entity.id
_entity.type
_entity.pdbx_description
1 polymer ?
#
loop_
_entity_poly.entity_id
_entity_poly.type
_entity_poly.pdbx_seq_one_letter_code
_entity_poly.pdbx_strand_id
1 'polypeptide(L)'
;MRIAVTGATGTLGKAIMIRLQDLGHRVIGLGMNPVKIENLKNQNFEVKRCDITNLADVTAAVKNCEVIIHCAAYAAPFGSKKRFFDTNVGGTKNVFQAGQENSCSRIVMISSASIFDRMPHDLPHSDATPDSQYRPSHYYGASKYDAELFCQSQPSDKWIGLRPRAVFGPDDQTLIPRLKRLIGKNSYKTIGDGSGLIDVTCLSNFVDAVCLAIEAPERSLGKFYNISNGDPRTFNSIMKAYTDKFEGVYRQRKLPYLPIFFLAHLASFTASIIPGKPWEPTLTPYGLRQVTGSLTLDISGAQEALNWQPKKSFEEGMEEL
;
A
#
# COMPACT_ATOMS: atom_id res chain seq x y z
N MET A 1 5.26 -17.94 -16.98
CA MET A 1 5.38 -16.55 -17.46
C MET A 1 6.67 -15.91 -16.91
N ARG A 2 7.21 -14.91 -17.62
CA ARG A 2 8.24 -14.01 -17.09
C ARG A 2 7.59 -12.74 -16.57
N ILE A 3 7.76 -12.46 -15.27
CA ILE A 3 7.05 -11.40 -14.56
C ILE A 3 8.05 -10.43 -13.95
N ALA A 4 7.87 -9.12 -14.20
CA ALA A 4 8.62 -8.08 -13.51
C ALA A 4 7.83 -7.55 -12.30
N VAL A 5 8.49 -7.41 -11.15
CA VAL A 5 7.91 -6.84 -9.93
C VAL A 5 8.67 -5.59 -9.54
N THR A 6 8.12 -4.41 -9.76
CA THR A 6 8.70 -3.16 -9.26
C THR A 6 8.48 -3.02 -7.76
N GLY A 7 9.38 -2.35 -7.05
CA GLY A 7 9.29 -2.26 -5.60
C GLY A 7 9.62 -3.55 -4.85
N ALA A 8 10.33 -4.48 -5.50
CA ALA A 8 10.72 -5.79 -4.99
C ALA A 8 11.52 -5.75 -3.67
N THR A 9 12.17 -4.63 -3.36
CA THR A 9 12.90 -4.42 -2.09
C THR A 9 12.00 -3.98 -0.93
N GLY A 10 10.69 -3.78 -1.17
CA GLY A 10 9.68 -3.50 -0.15
C GLY A 10 8.96 -4.77 0.31
N THR A 11 8.20 -4.68 1.42
CA THR A 11 7.45 -5.81 2.01
C THR A 11 6.53 -6.49 0.98
N LEU A 12 5.67 -5.71 0.31
CA LEU A 12 4.70 -6.26 -0.65
C LEU A 12 5.38 -6.90 -1.86
N GLY A 13 6.34 -6.19 -2.48
CA GLY A 13 7.02 -6.68 -3.67
C GLY A 13 7.83 -7.94 -3.40
N LYS A 14 8.51 -8.04 -2.23
CA LYS A 14 9.23 -9.24 -1.80
C LYS A 14 8.29 -10.44 -1.65
N ALA A 15 7.17 -10.25 -0.93
CA ALA A 15 6.20 -11.32 -0.70
C ALA A 15 5.57 -11.82 -2.01
N ILE A 16 5.24 -10.90 -2.93
CA ILE A 16 4.72 -11.24 -4.26
C ILE A 16 5.76 -12.04 -5.06
N MET A 17 7.03 -11.61 -5.04
CA MET A 17 8.11 -12.34 -5.75
C MET A 17 8.25 -13.77 -5.24
N ILE A 18 8.29 -13.98 -3.92
CA ILE A 18 8.37 -15.30 -3.31
C ILE A 18 7.22 -16.17 -3.81
N ARG A 19 5.99 -15.69 -3.66
CA ARG A 19 4.80 -16.45 -4.05
C ARG A 19 4.77 -16.81 -5.52
N LEU A 20 5.16 -15.88 -6.39
CA LEU A 20 5.20 -16.15 -7.84
C LEU A 20 6.26 -17.17 -8.23
N GLN A 21 7.41 -17.20 -7.54
CA GLN A 21 8.41 -18.25 -7.76
C GLN A 21 7.91 -19.61 -7.28
N ASP A 22 7.23 -19.68 -6.14
CA ASP A 22 6.60 -20.91 -5.64
C ASP A 22 5.54 -21.46 -6.62
N LEU A 23 4.89 -20.56 -7.37
CA LEU A 23 3.96 -20.91 -8.45
C LEU A 23 4.68 -21.28 -9.77
N GLY A 24 6.00 -21.32 -9.80
CA GLY A 24 6.79 -21.72 -10.96
C GLY A 24 6.98 -20.63 -12.03
N HIS A 25 6.71 -19.35 -11.69
CA HIS A 25 6.98 -18.25 -12.61
C HIS A 25 8.45 -17.81 -12.56
N ARG A 26 8.95 -17.32 -13.70
CA ARG A 26 10.25 -16.66 -13.74
C ARG A 26 10.09 -15.19 -13.36
N VAL A 27 10.56 -14.82 -12.18
CA VAL A 27 10.33 -13.48 -11.61
C VAL A 27 11.61 -12.65 -11.61
N ILE A 28 11.52 -11.40 -12.07
CA ILE A 28 12.58 -10.41 -11.92
C ILE A 28 12.11 -9.29 -11.00
N GLY A 29 12.82 -9.09 -9.88
CA GLY A 29 12.59 -7.99 -8.96
C GLY A 29 13.29 -6.71 -9.38
N LEU A 30 12.58 -5.58 -9.27
CA LEU A 30 13.11 -4.26 -9.60
C LEU A 30 13.04 -3.36 -8.37
N GLY A 31 14.17 -2.75 -7.98
CA GLY A 31 14.24 -1.90 -6.79
C GLY A 31 15.39 -0.93 -6.80
N MET A 32 15.43 -0.02 -5.82
CA MET A 32 16.45 1.05 -5.74
C MET A 32 17.49 0.83 -4.64
N ASN A 33 17.14 0.14 -3.56
CA ASN A 33 18.02 0.00 -2.40
C ASN A 33 19.11 -1.05 -2.65
N PRO A 34 20.41 -0.67 -2.76
CA PRO A 34 21.47 -1.60 -3.13
C PRO A 34 21.68 -2.71 -2.09
N VAL A 35 21.59 -2.40 -0.80
CA VAL A 35 21.76 -3.39 0.27
C VAL A 35 20.65 -4.44 0.22
N LYS A 36 19.39 -4.01 0.04
CA LYS A 36 18.26 -4.94 -0.05
C LYS A 36 18.31 -5.77 -1.35
N ILE A 37 18.78 -5.18 -2.45
CA ILE A 37 19.00 -5.90 -3.71
C ILE A 37 20.02 -7.02 -3.50
N GLU A 38 21.15 -6.74 -2.87
CA GLU A 38 22.20 -7.73 -2.61
C GLU A 38 21.69 -8.84 -1.68
N ASN A 39 20.97 -8.49 -0.63
CA ASN A 39 20.33 -9.46 0.27
C ASN A 39 19.35 -10.40 -0.46
N LEU A 40 18.59 -9.90 -1.43
CA LEU A 40 17.68 -10.73 -2.23
C LEU A 40 18.45 -11.62 -3.20
N LYS A 41 19.52 -11.13 -3.83
CA LYS A 41 20.39 -11.94 -4.69
C LYS A 41 21.04 -13.10 -3.92
N ASN A 42 21.49 -12.85 -2.68
CA ASN A 42 22.04 -13.88 -1.81
C ASN A 42 20.99 -14.96 -1.41
N GLN A 43 19.70 -14.65 -1.56
CA GLN A 43 18.59 -15.58 -1.43
C GLN A 43 18.17 -16.21 -2.78
N ASN A 44 19.00 -16.13 -3.81
CA ASN A 44 18.78 -16.64 -5.16
C ASN A 44 17.60 -15.99 -5.93
N PHE A 45 17.25 -14.73 -5.60
CA PHE A 45 16.29 -13.97 -6.41
C PHE A 45 16.99 -13.24 -7.57
N GLU A 46 16.39 -13.28 -8.77
CA GLU A 46 16.79 -12.39 -9.88
C GLU A 46 16.30 -10.97 -9.57
N VAL A 47 17.21 -10.08 -9.15
CA VAL A 47 16.87 -8.68 -8.79
C VAL A 47 17.83 -7.71 -9.48
N LYS A 48 17.27 -6.62 -10.02
CA LYS A 48 18.02 -5.53 -10.65
C LYS A 48 17.71 -4.19 -10.01
N ARG A 49 18.70 -3.30 -10.06
CA ARG A 49 18.47 -1.89 -9.76
C ARG A 49 17.67 -1.27 -10.90
N CYS A 50 16.60 -0.57 -10.56
CA CYS A 50 15.76 0.14 -11.53
C CYS A 50 15.10 1.34 -10.82
N ASP A 51 15.30 2.53 -11.38
CA ASP A 51 14.60 3.75 -10.98
C ASP A 51 13.35 3.92 -11.85
N ILE A 52 12.17 3.77 -11.26
CA ILE A 52 10.92 3.91 -12.00
C ILE A 52 10.68 5.33 -12.53
N THR A 53 11.37 6.34 -12.00
CA THR A 53 11.30 7.72 -12.52
C THR A 53 12.10 7.91 -13.82
N ASN A 54 12.92 6.93 -14.19
CA ASN A 54 13.68 6.91 -15.44
C ASN A 54 13.08 5.88 -16.40
N LEU A 55 12.48 6.35 -17.49
CA LEU A 55 11.84 5.48 -18.49
C LEU A 55 12.82 4.47 -19.09
N ALA A 56 14.04 4.89 -19.42
CA ALA A 56 15.03 3.99 -20.03
C ALA A 56 15.41 2.84 -19.11
N ASP A 57 15.55 3.11 -17.78
CA ASP A 57 15.81 2.07 -16.78
C ASP A 57 14.66 1.04 -16.76
N VAL A 58 13.40 1.52 -16.76
CA VAL A 58 12.22 0.65 -16.73
C VAL A 58 12.11 -0.16 -18.00
N THR A 59 12.21 0.48 -19.19
CA THR A 59 12.10 -0.21 -20.49
C THR A 59 13.15 -1.32 -20.63
N ALA A 60 14.40 -1.06 -20.24
CA ALA A 60 15.45 -2.05 -20.25
C ALA A 60 15.21 -3.18 -19.24
N ALA A 61 14.68 -2.86 -18.06
CA ALA A 61 14.48 -3.82 -16.98
C ALA A 61 13.32 -4.80 -17.26
N VAL A 62 12.25 -4.36 -17.92
CA VAL A 62 11.07 -5.19 -18.23
C VAL A 62 11.17 -5.90 -19.58
N LYS A 63 12.32 -5.83 -20.26
CA LYS A 63 12.52 -6.50 -21.54
C LYS A 63 12.22 -8.00 -21.45
N ASN A 64 11.41 -8.50 -22.39
CA ASN A 64 10.94 -9.89 -22.46
C ASN A 64 10.05 -10.32 -21.26
N CYS A 65 9.49 -9.40 -20.49
CA CYS A 65 8.49 -9.71 -19.48
C CYS A 65 7.09 -9.70 -20.12
N GLU A 66 6.30 -10.69 -19.77
CA GLU A 66 4.90 -10.82 -20.20
C GLU A 66 3.99 -9.98 -19.30
N VAL A 67 4.33 -9.89 -18.02
CA VAL A 67 3.53 -9.20 -16.99
C VAL A 67 4.41 -8.26 -16.17
N ILE A 68 3.86 -7.12 -15.81
CA ILE A 68 4.47 -6.19 -14.85
C ILE A 68 3.56 -6.04 -13.65
N ILE A 69 4.08 -6.28 -12.44
CA ILE A 69 3.41 -5.96 -11.17
C ILE A 69 4.05 -4.69 -10.62
N HIS A 70 3.28 -3.61 -10.61
CA HIS A 70 3.76 -2.29 -10.22
C HIS A 70 3.46 -1.99 -8.76
N CYS A 71 4.38 -2.42 -7.85
CA CYS A 71 4.32 -2.15 -6.41
C CYS A 71 5.17 -0.95 -5.98
N ALA A 72 6.10 -0.48 -6.83
CA ALA A 72 6.98 0.63 -6.48
C ALA A 72 6.17 1.90 -6.24
N ALA A 73 6.38 2.52 -5.08
CA ALA A 73 5.79 3.79 -4.71
C ALA A 73 6.61 4.48 -3.63
N TYR A 74 6.57 5.79 -3.57
CA TYR A 74 7.00 6.52 -2.39
C TYR A 74 5.83 6.59 -1.41
N ALA A 75 5.85 5.68 -0.41
CA ALA A 75 4.77 5.47 0.57
C ALA A 75 5.21 5.95 1.96
N ALA A 76 5.53 7.24 2.09
CA ALA A 76 5.94 7.86 3.34
C ALA A 76 4.80 8.69 3.95
N PRO A 77 4.73 8.85 5.28
CA PRO A 77 3.74 9.71 5.94
C PRO A 77 4.09 11.21 5.82
N PHE A 78 5.31 11.53 5.38
CA PHE A 78 5.79 12.90 5.19
C PHE A 78 6.82 12.97 4.05
N GLY A 79 6.87 14.11 3.35
CA GLY A 79 7.82 14.33 2.26
C GLY A 79 7.37 15.44 1.30
N SER A 80 8.22 15.81 0.35
CA SER A 80 7.89 16.84 -0.63
C SER A 80 6.84 16.37 -1.64
N LYS A 81 5.93 17.26 -2.02
CA LYS A 81 4.93 17.02 -3.08
C LYS A 81 5.62 16.49 -4.34
N LYS A 82 6.69 17.15 -4.77
CA LYS A 82 7.45 16.76 -5.97
C LYS A 82 7.84 15.28 -5.94
N ARG A 83 8.43 14.80 -4.84
CA ARG A 83 8.87 13.41 -4.73
C ARG A 83 7.71 12.40 -4.80
N PHE A 84 6.56 12.72 -4.17
CA PHE A 84 5.38 11.85 -4.26
C PHE A 84 4.88 11.76 -5.71
N PHE A 85 4.76 12.88 -6.40
CA PHE A 85 4.20 12.90 -7.75
C PHE A 85 5.17 12.38 -8.80
N ASP A 86 6.46 12.73 -8.72
CA ASP A 86 7.46 12.20 -9.65
C ASP A 86 7.54 10.66 -9.54
N THR A 87 7.54 10.12 -8.31
CA THR A 87 7.64 8.66 -8.12
C THR A 87 6.32 7.96 -8.43
N ASN A 88 5.20 8.42 -7.85
CA ASN A 88 3.96 7.65 -7.90
C ASN A 88 3.17 7.89 -9.20
N VAL A 89 3.21 9.09 -9.75
CA VAL A 89 2.55 9.41 -11.03
C VAL A 89 3.51 9.24 -12.19
N GLY A 90 4.66 9.90 -12.15
CA GLY A 90 5.69 9.80 -13.18
C GLY A 90 6.19 8.37 -13.36
N GLY A 91 6.50 7.68 -12.26
CA GLY A 91 6.91 6.28 -12.29
C GLY A 91 5.84 5.34 -12.86
N THR A 92 4.56 5.55 -12.50
CA THR A 92 3.46 4.78 -13.10
C THR A 92 3.36 4.99 -14.61
N LYS A 93 3.48 6.25 -15.08
CA LYS A 93 3.50 6.57 -16.52
C LYS A 93 4.63 5.83 -17.24
N ASN A 94 5.84 5.85 -16.68
CA ASN A 94 6.99 5.15 -17.25
C ASN A 94 6.77 3.63 -17.29
N VAL A 95 6.16 3.04 -16.26
CA VAL A 95 5.86 1.60 -16.23
C VAL A 95 4.86 1.21 -17.32
N PHE A 96 3.80 2.00 -17.50
CA PHE A 96 2.81 1.77 -18.57
C PHE A 96 3.44 1.91 -19.96
N GLN A 97 4.22 2.96 -20.18
CA GLN A 97 4.93 3.17 -21.44
C GLN A 97 5.92 2.04 -21.73
N ALA A 98 6.74 1.66 -20.76
CA ALA A 98 7.69 0.56 -20.89
C ALA A 98 6.98 -0.78 -21.16
N GLY A 99 5.84 -1.02 -20.50
CA GLY A 99 5.00 -2.20 -20.77
C GLY A 99 4.47 -2.23 -22.19
N GLN A 100 4.04 -1.09 -22.71
CA GLN A 100 3.58 -0.96 -24.10
C GLN A 100 4.73 -1.20 -25.09
N GLU A 101 5.88 -0.54 -24.89
CA GLU A 101 7.07 -0.70 -25.74
C GLU A 101 7.59 -2.15 -25.79
N ASN A 102 7.45 -2.89 -24.70
CA ASN A 102 7.85 -4.30 -24.59
C ASN A 102 6.72 -5.29 -24.88
N SER A 103 5.56 -4.83 -25.33
CA SER A 103 4.38 -5.66 -25.65
C SER A 103 3.92 -6.55 -24.49
N CYS A 104 4.05 -6.06 -23.24
CA CYS A 104 3.53 -6.77 -22.08
C CYS A 104 2.01 -7.01 -22.20
N SER A 105 1.58 -8.19 -21.87
CA SER A 105 0.16 -8.57 -21.95
C SER A 105 -0.65 -8.05 -20.77
N ARG A 106 0.00 -7.80 -19.61
CA ARG A 106 -0.69 -7.38 -18.39
C ARG A 106 0.15 -6.46 -17.51
N ILE A 107 -0.50 -5.45 -16.93
CA ILE A 107 0.05 -4.61 -15.84
C ILE A 107 -0.90 -4.73 -14.65
N VAL A 108 -0.40 -5.23 -13.53
CA VAL A 108 -1.11 -5.21 -12.24
C VAL A 108 -0.61 -4.01 -11.44
N MET A 109 -1.47 -3.00 -11.29
CA MET A 109 -1.16 -1.75 -10.59
C MET A 109 -1.54 -1.83 -9.12
N ILE A 110 -0.60 -1.65 -8.21
CA ILE A 110 -0.90 -1.57 -6.78
C ILE A 110 -1.12 -0.12 -6.39
N SER A 111 -2.38 0.21 -6.11
CA SER A 111 -2.81 1.50 -5.58
C SER A 111 -2.93 1.47 -4.06
N SER A 112 -3.85 2.22 -3.47
CA SER A 112 -4.06 2.28 -2.02
C SER A 112 -5.43 2.86 -1.68
N ALA A 113 -6.10 2.32 -0.67
CA ALA A 113 -7.31 2.90 -0.11
C ALA A 113 -7.12 4.31 0.49
N SER A 114 -5.88 4.81 0.61
CA SER A 114 -5.63 6.21 1.02
C SER A 114 -6.14 7.26 0.03
N ILE A 115 -6.60 6.85 -1.14
CA ILE A 115 -7.33 7.75 -2.04
C ILE A 115 -8.67 8.22 -1.45
N PHE A 116 -9.25 7.48 -0.51
CA PHE A 116 -10.55 7.79 0.12
C PHE A 116 -10.45 8.64 1.40
N ASP A 117 -9.28 9.18 1.76
CA ASP A 117 -8.99 9.76 3.08
C ASP A 117 -9.86 10.96 3.50
N ARG A 118 -10.62 11.55 2.58
CA ARG A 118 -11.54 12.68 2.81
C ARG A 118 -13.00 12.37 2.47
N MET A 119 -13.29 11.16 2.03
CA MET A 119 -14.66 10.76 1.76
C MET A 119 -15.43 10.51 3.07
N PRO A 120 -16.76 10.64 3.06
CA PRO A 120 -17.57 10.22 4.19
C PRO A 120 -17.30 8.77 4.57
N HIS A 121 -17.35 8.45 5.87
CA HIS A 121 -16.97 7.14 6.40
C HIS A 121 -18.17 6.37 7.00
N ASP A 122 -19.37 6.73 6.62
CA ASP A 122 -20.63 6.14 7.08
C ASP A 122 -20.98 4.81 6.38
N LEU A 123 -20.41 4.57 5.20
CA LEU A 123 -20.56 3.33 4.43
C LEU A 123 -19.21 2.83 3.91
N PRO A 124 -19.07 1.51 3.62
CA PRO A 124 -17.89 0.99 2.94
C PRO A 124 -17.71 1.65 1.57
N HIS A 125 -16.46 2.03 1.25
CA HIS A 125 -16.14 2.61 -0.05
C HIS A 125 -16.16 1.53 -1.14
N SER A 126 -16.90 1.78 -2.20
CA SER A 126 -16.94 0.93 -3.38
C SER A 126 -15.66 0.99 -4.22
N ASP A 127 -15.57 0.18 -5.26
CA ASP A 127 -14.45 0.18 -6.21
C ASP A 127 -14.40 1.41 -7.13
N ALA A 128 -15.41 2.28 -7.08
CA ALA A 128 -15.41 3.50 -7.88
C ALA A 128 -14.27 4.44 -7.46
N THR A 129 -13.49 4.91 -8.42
CA THR A 129 -12.56 6.01 -8.16
C THR A 129 -13.36 7.29 -7.95
N PRO A 130 -13.07 8.10 -6.92
CA PRO A 130 -13.76 9.38 -6.71
C PRO A 130 -13.72 10.27 -7.96
N ASP A 131 -14.69 11.16 -8.09
CA ASP A 131 -14.76 12.06 -9.25
C ASP A 131 -13.58 13.04 -9.35
N SER A 132 -13.43 13.70 -10.48
CA SER A 132 -12.28 14.57 -10.76
C SER A 132 -12.20 15.84 -9.89
N GLN A 133 -13.27 16.20 -9.18
CA GLN A 133 -13.27 17.34 -8.23
C GLN A 133 -12.75 16.95 -6.85
N TYR A 134 -12.75 15.67 -6.54
CA TYR A 134 -12.20 15.15 -5.30
C TYR A 134 -10.69 15.25 -5.26
N ARG A 135 -10.13 15.51 -4.09
CA ARG A 135 -8.68 15.48 -3.83
C ARG A 135 -8.41 14.94 -2.42
N PRO A 136 -7.59 13.87 -2.30
CA PRO A 136 -7.12 13.42 -1.00
C PRO A 136 -6.32 14.51 -0.27
N SER A 137 -6.34 14.49 1.05
CA SER A 137 -5.72 15.55 1.87
C SER A 137 -4.20 15.45 1.98
N HIS A 138 -3.66 14.27 1.71
CA HIS A 138 -2.24 13.95 1.88
C HIS A 138 -1.58 13.64 0.53
N TYR A 139 -0.32 14.05 0.34
CA TYR A 139 0.37 13.88 -0.94
C TYR A 139 0.50 12.44 -1.40
N TYR A 140 0.60 11.48 -0.48
CA TYR A 140 0.58 10.06 -0.83
C TYR A 140 -0.77 9.66 -1.45
N GLY A 141 -1.88 9.91 -0.76
CA GLY A 141 -3.22 9.64 -1.30
C GLY A 141 -3.46 10.39 -2.61
N ALA A 142 -3.12 11.68 -2.67
CA ALA A 142 -3.28 12.50 -3.87
C ALA A 142 -2.46 11.98 -5.06
N SER A 143 -1.21 11.55 -4.84
CA SER A 143 -0.38 10.99 -5.91
C SER A 143 -0.85 9.61 -6.37
N LYS A 144 -1.38 8.77 -5.47
CA LYS A 144 -2.01 7.50 -5.84
C LYS A 144 -3.30 7.73 -6.63
N TYR A 145 -4.11 8.69 -6.21
CA TYR A 145 -5.31 9.08 -6.92
C TYR A 145 -5.01 9.57 -8.37
N ASP A 146 -4.03 10.48 -8.54
CA ASP A 146 -3.64 10.95 -9.87
C ASP A 146 -3.03 9.82 -10.73
N ALA A 147 -2.34 8.87 -10.11
CA ALA A 147 -1.87 7.67 -10.81
C ALA A 147 -3.03 6.78 -11.28
N GLU A 148 -4.11 6.66 -10.49
CA GLU A 148 -5.32 5.93 -10.91
C GLU A 148 -6.03 6.63 -12.06
N LEU A 149 -6.20 7.95 -11.99
CA LEU A 149 -6.78 8.73 -13.10
C LEU A 149 -5.98 8.54 -14.40
N PHE A 150 -4.65 8.50 -14.28
CA PHE A 150 -3.80 8.18 -15.44
C PHE A 150 -4.06 6.76 -15.94
N CYS A 151 -4.12 5.74 -15.08
CA CYS A 151 -4.41 4.38 -15.50
C CYS A 151 -5.76 4.28 -16.22
N GLN A 152 -6.80 4.95 -15.71
CA GLN A 152 -8.13 4.98 -16.33
C GLN A 152 -8.16 5.66 -17.71
N SER A 153 -7.19 6.53 -17.99
CA SER A 153 -7.03 7.14 -19.33
C SER A 153 -6.32 6.22 -20.34
N GLN A 154 -5.78 5.07 -19.88
CA GLN A 154 -5.10 4.09 -20.75
C GLN A 154 -6.10 3.07 -21.32
N PRO A 155 -5.78 2.40 -22.43
CA PRO A 155 -6.57 1.30 -22.93
C PRO A 155 -6.85 0.27 -21.83
N SER A 156 -8.11 -0.13 -21.69
CA SER A 156 -8.59 -0.94 -20.56
C SER A 156 -8.28 -2.43 -20.63
N ASP A 157 -7.75 -2.91 -21.75
CA ASP A 157 -7.56 -4.32 -22.06
C ASP A 157 -6.28 -4.96 -21.48
N LYS A 158 -5.39 -4.13 -20.88
CA LYS A 158 -4.06 -4.61 -20.46
C LYS A 158 -3.71 -4.33 -19.00
N TRP A 159 -4.58 -3.73 -18.24
CA TRP A 159 -4.26 -3.44 -16.85
C TRP A 159 -5.41 -3.73 -15.88
N ILE A 160 -5.05 -3.98 -14.64
CA ILE A 160 -5.96 -4.15 -13.51
C ILE A 160 -5.32 -3.50 -12.28
N GLY A 161 -6.11 -2.85 -11.45
CA GLY A 161 -5.64 -2.16 -10.25
C GLY A 161 -6.16 -2.79 -8.96
N LEU A 162 -5.31 -2.85 -7.93
CA LEU A 162 -5.69 -3.32 -6.60
C LEU A 162 -5.41 -2.25 -5.56
N ARG A 163 -6.36 -1.97 -4.67
CA ARG A 163 -6.29 -0.99 -3.59
C ARG A 163 -6.27 -1.68 -2.23
N PRO A 164 -5.12 -2.11 -1.72
CA PRO A 164 -5.05 -2.65 -0.38
C PRO A 164 -5.25 -1.57 0.68
N ARG A 165 -5.75 -1.99 1.85
CA ARG A 165 -5.85 -1.15 3.06
C ARG A 165 -5.02 -1.75 4.17
N ALA A 166 -4.11 -0.95 4.77
CA ALA A 166 -3.37 -1.29 5.99
C ALA A 166 -2.82 -2.74 5.98
N VAL A 167 -1.98 -3.05 4.97
CA VAL A 167 -1.41 -4.40 4.84
C VAL A 167 -0.44 -4.67 5.99
N PHE A 168 -0.61 -5.81 6.65
CA PHE A 168 0.26 -6.30 7.73
C PHE A 168 0.65 -7.76 7.48
N GLY A 169 1.80 -8.15 7.98
CA GLY A 169 2.36 -9.50 7.82
C GLY A 169 3.86 -9.54 8.12
N PRO A 170 4.53 -10.64 7.83
CA PRO A 170 5.97 -10.78 8.00
C PRO A 170 6.75 -9.65 7.33
N ASP A 171 7.81 -9.19 8.00
CA ASP A 171 8.68 -8.09 7.51
C ASP A 171 7.94 -6.76 7.27
N ASP A 172 6.76 -6.52 7.87
CA ASP A 172 6.03 -5.26 7.73
C ASP A 172 6.85 -4.07 8.24
N GLN A 173 7.11 -3.11 7.34
CA GLN A 173 7.87 -1.90 7.61
C GLN A 173 6.98 -0.65 7.74
N THR A 174 5.66 -0.81 7.71
CA THR A 174 4.71 0.31 7.64
C THR A 174 3.73 0.37 8.80
N LEU A 175 2.87 -0.62 8.97
CA LEU A 175 1.82 -0.61 9.99
C LEU A 175 2.38 -0.97 11.38
N ILE A 176 3.05 -2.10 11.50
CA ILE A 176 3.59 -2.59 12.77
C ILE A 176 4.56 -1.60 13.44
N PRO A 177 5.54 -0.99 12.73
CA PRO A 177 6.38 0.03 13.35
C PRO A 177 5.61 1.27 13.84
N ARG A 178 4.48 1.61 13.20
CA ARG A 178 3.62 2.72 13.65
C ARG A 178 2.83 2.36 14.89
N LEU A 179 2.30 1.14 14.98
CA LEU A 179 1.63 0.66 16.20
C LEU A 179 2.60 0.63 17.38
N LYS A 180 3.83 0.15 17.18
CA LYS A 180 4.89 0.16 18.21
C LYS A 180 5.15 1.54 18.80
N ARG A 181 5.12 2.60 17.99
CA ARG A 181 5.32 3.98 18.48
C ARG A 181 4.25 4.46 19.48
N LEU A 182 3.08 3.80 19.47
CA LEU A 182 1.98 4.13 20.40
C LEU A 182 2.06 3.34 21.70
N ILE A 183 2.99 2.38 21.80
CA ILE A 183 3.18 1.55 22.98
C ILE A 183 4.22 2.15 23.91
N GLY A 184 3.91 2.20 25.19
CA GLY A 184 4.80 2.57 26.29
C GLY A 184 5.03 1.40 27.22
N LYS A 185 5.74 1.61 28.33
CA LYS A 185 6.20 0.53 29.23
C LYS A 185 5.11 -0.43 29.74
N ASN A 186 3.89 0.07 30.03
CA ASN A 186 2.75 -0.76 30.49
C ASN A 186 1.43 -0.22 29.94
N SER A 187 1.45 0.45 28.81
CA SER A 187 0.25 1.06 28.24
C SER A 187 0.41 1.31 26.76
N TYR A 188 -0.70 1.25 26.02
CA TYR A 188 -0.76 1.78 24.67
C TYR A 188 -1.64 3.04 24.62
N LYS A 189 -1.30 3.95 23.71
CA LYS A 189 -1.99 5.23 23.54
C LYS A 189 -3.04 5.08 22.43
N THR A 190 -4.27 5.52 22.72
CA THR A 190 -5.31 5.74 21.72
C THR A 190 -5.66 7.22 21.70
N ILE A 191 -5.94 7.75 20.53
CA ILE A 191 -6.34 9.15 20.35
C ILE A 191 -7.84 9.16 20.14
N GLY A 192 -8.57 9.93 20.95
CA GLY A 192 -10.03 9.85 21.03
C GLY A 192 -10.45 8.56 21.76
N ASP A 193 -11.53 7.95 21.30
CA ASP A 193 -12.07 6.70 21.89
C ASP A 193 -11.55 5.41 21.23
N GLY A 194 -10.90 5.53 20.06
CA GLY A 194 -10.36 4.39 19.31
C GLY A 194 -11.45 3.46 18.74
N SER A 195 -12.67 3.98 18.55
CA SER A 195 -13.83 3.24 18.03
C SER A 195 -13.92 3.22 16.50
N GLY A 196 -13.09 4.02 15.82
CA GLY A 196 -13.07 4.07 14.35
C GLY A 196 -12.87 2.69 13.74
N LEU A 197 -13.72 2.31 12.77
CA LEU A 197 -13.64 1.05 12.06
C LEU A 197 -12.63 1.13 10.91
N ILE A 198 -11.67 0.25 10.93
CA ILE A 198 -10.56 0.22 9.98
C ILE A 198 -10.49 -1.15 9.34
N ASP A 199 -10.49 -1.19 8.02
CA ASP A 199 -10.09 -2.39 7.30
C ASP A 199 -8.58 -2.60 7.38
N VAL A 200 -8.22 -3.85 7.52
CA VAL A 200 -6.83 -4.33 7.46
C VAL A 200 -6.74 -5.47 6.45
N THR A 201 -5.55 -5.72 5.95
CA THR A 201 -5.31 -6.75 4.94
C THR A 201 -4.14 -7.62 5.37
N CYS A 202 -4.34 -8.92 5.55
CA CYS A 202 -3.23 -9.87 5.71
C CYS A 202 -2.38 -9.87 4.44
N LEU A 203 -1.07 -9.85 4.59
CA LEU A 203 -0.13 -9.88 3.47
C LEU A 203 -0.37 -11.07 2.55
N SER A 204 -0.62 -12.24 3.11
CA SER A 204 -0.94 -13.47 2.35
C SER A 204 -2.22 -13.33 1.52
N ASN A 205 -3.30 -12.77 2.07
CA ASN A 205 -4.54 -12.51 1.34
C ASN A 205 -4.31 -11.51 0.19
N PHE A 206 -3.52 -10.48 0.43
CA PHE A 206 -3.17 -9.51 -0.62
C PHE A 206 -2.36 -10.14 -1.74
N VAL A 207 -1.36 -10.95 -1.40
CA VAL A 207 -0.51 -11.64 -2.39
C VAL A 207 -1.34 -12.61 -3.23
N ASP A 208 -2.28 -13.34 -2.64
CA ASP A 208 -3.22 -14.20 -3.38
C ASP A 208 -4.06 -13.39 -4.38
N ALA A 209 -4.58 -12.22 -3.98
CA ALA A 209 -5.32 -11.33 -4.88
C ALA A 209 -4.45 -10.84 -6.06
N VAL A 210 -3.18 -10.51 -5.81
CA VAL A 210 -2.24 -10.10 -6.87
C VAL A 210 -1.97 -11.24 -7.85
N CYS A 211 -1.78 -12.47 -7.36
CA CYS A 211 -1.57 -13.63 -8.22
C CYS A 211 -2.78 -13.89 -9.12
N LEU A 212 -4.00 -13.79 -8.59
CA LEU A 212 -5.23 -13.94 -9.38
C LEU A 212 -5.43 -12.81 -10.40
N ALA A 213 -5.00 -11.59 -10.07
CA ALA A 213 -5.09 -10.44 -10.97
C ALA A 213 -4.23 -10.60 -12.24
N ILE A 214 -3.18 -11.41 -12.19
CA ILE A 214 -2.33 -11.71 -13.36
C ILE A 214 -3.16 -12.42 -14.46
N GLU A 215 -4.02 -13.34 -14.05
CA GLU A 215 -4.83 -14.18 -14.94
C GLU A 215 -6.31 -13.74 -14.98
N ALA A 216 -6.61 -12.55 -14.46
CA ALA A 216 -7.97 -12.03 -14.43
C ALA A 216 -8.60 -11.99 -15.85
N PRO A 217 -9.88 -12.34 -15.99
CA PRO A 217 -10.57 -12.33 -17.28
C PRO A 217 -10.68 -10.89 -17.82
N GLU A 218 -10.80 -10.75 -19.14
CA GLU A 218 -10.84 -9.44 -19.82
C GLU A 218 -11.90 -8.49 -19.25
N ARG A 219 -13.09 -8.99 -18.87
CA ARG A 219 -14.16 -8.19 -18.26
C ARG A 219 -13.77 -7.50 -16.95
N SER A 220 -12.72 -7.99 -16.30
CA SER A 220 -12.18 -7.46 -15.04
C SER A 220 -11.08 -6.41 -15.24
N LEU A 221 -10.63 -6.21 -16.48
CA LEU A 221 -9.56 -5.27 -16.78
C LEU A 221 -10.05 -3.82 -16.86
N GLY A 222 -9.11 -2.88 -16.80
CA GLY A 222 -9.41 -1.46 -16.88
C GLY A 222 -10.07 -0.88 -15.63
N LYS A 223 -10.05 -1.60 -14.49
CA LYS A 223 -10.73 -1.24 -13.24
C LYS A 223 -9.81 -1.37 -12.05
N PHE A 224 -10.16 -0.66 -10.98
CA PHE A 224 -9.55 -0.81 -9.66
C PHE A 224 -10.49 -1.59 -8.74
N TYR A 225 -9.91 -2.45 -7.91
CA TYR A 225 -10.62 -3.28 -6.93
C TYR A 225 -10.05 -3.07 -5.54
N ASN A 226 -10.93 -2.94 -4.56
CA ASN A 226 -10.54 -2.83 -3.16
C ASN A 226 -10.17 -4.20 -2.58
N ILE A 227 -9.11 -4.23 -1.79
CA ILE A 227 -8.61 -5.46 -1.17
C ILE A 227 -8.46 -5.25 0.34
N SER A 228 -9.20 -6.02 1.13
CA SER A 228 -9.04 -6.10 2.58
C SER A 228 -9.45 -7.49 3.08
N ASN A 229 -9.34 -7.73 4.37
CA ASN A 229 -9.86 -8.97 4.94
C ASN A 229 -11.40 -9.04 4.97
N GLY A 230 -12.11 -7.95 4.65
CA GLY A 230 -13.57 -7.89 4.72
C GLY A 230 -14.13 -7.98 6.15
N ASP A 231 -13.27 -7.71 7.13
CA ASP A 231 -13.56 -7.79 8.57
C ASP A 231 -13.05 -6.51 9.26
N PRO A 232 -13.81 -5.40 9.17
CA PRO A 232 -13.41 -4.14 9.76
C PRO A 232 -13.25 -4.24 11.28
N ARG A 233 -12.15 -3.70 11.78
CA ARG A 233 -11.79 -3.73 13.20
C ARG A 233 -11.71 -2.34 13.79
N THR A 234 -12.05 -2.19 15.06
CA THR A 234 -11.76 -0.94 15.77
C THR A 234 -10.26 -0.79 15.97
N PHE A 235 -9.77 0.46 16.00
CA PHE A 235 -8.37 0.71 16.33
C PHE A 235 -7.98 0.08 17.68
N ASN A 236 -8.90 0.10 18.64
CA ASN A 236 -8.68 -0.53 19.94
C ASN A 236 -8.51 -2.04 19.85
N SER A 237 -9.31 -2.75 19.04
CA SER A 237 -9.17 -4.20 18.89
C SER A 237 -7.86 -4.60 18.21
N ILE A 238 -7.42 -3.80 17.21
CA ILE A 238 -6.11 -4.00 16.55
C ILE A 238 -4.97 -3.82 17.57
N MET A 239 -5.00 -2.74 18.35
CA MET A 239 -3.98 -2.48 19.37
C MET A 239 -3.98 -3.55 20.45
N LYS A 240 -5.17 -4.00 20.88
CA LYS A 240 -5.28 -5.08 21.87
C LYS A 240 -4.68 -6.38 21.35
N ALA A 241 -5.06 -6.83 20.16
CA ALA A 241 -4.53 -8.06 19.55
C ALA A 241 -3.00 -7.97 19.41
N TYR A 242 -2.47 -6.81 18.99
CA TYR A 242 -1.03 -6.60 18.89
C TYR A 242 -0.35 -6.70 20.27
N THR A 243 -0.85 -6.01 21.30
CA THR A 243 -0.24 -6.01 22.63
C THR A 243 -0.35 -7.37 23.32
N ASP A 244 -1.47 -8.08 23.17
CA ASP A 244 -1.66 -9.42 23.73
C ASP A 244 -0.64 -10.40 23.15
N LYS A 245 -0.30 -10.29 21.85
CA LYS A 245 0.65 -11.16 21.19
C LYS A 245 2.11 -10.89 21.58
N PHE A 246 2.54 -9.64 21.58
CA PHE A 246 3.97 -9.30 21.62
C PHE A 246 4.45 -8.74 22.94
N GLU A 247 3.59 -8.14 23.73
CA GLU A 247 4.01 -7.26 24.81
C GLU A 247 3.35 -7.57 26.17
N GLY A 248 2.32 -8.41 26.21
CA GLY A 248 1.62 -8.75 27.45
C GLY A 248 0.47 -7.80 27.83
N VAL A 249 0.13 -7.70 29.11
CA VAL A 249 -1.05 -6.91 29.55
C VAL A 249 -0.75 -5.43 29.60
N TYR A 250 -1.43 -4.66 28.74
CA TYR A 250 -1.28 -3.21 28.64
C TYR A 250 -2.56 -2.47 29.00
N ARG A 251 -2.41 -1.34 29.70
CA ARG A 251 -3.52 -0.42 29.96
C ARG A 251 -3.69 0.55 28.80
N GLN A 252 -4.91 0.69 28.30
CA GLN A 252 -5.26 1.73 27.35
C GLN A 252 -5.13 3.13 28.01
N ARG A 253 -4.41 4.04 27.36
CA ARG A 253 -4.38 5.46 27.71
C ARG A 253 -5.02 6.29 26.61
N LYS A 254 -6.19 6.83 26.89
CA LYS A 254 -6.90 7.72 25.98
C LYS A 254 -6.26 9.11 25.99
N LEU A 255 -5.89 9.59 24.82
CA LEU A 255 -5.39 10.95 24.62
C LEU A 255 -6.51 11.81 24.01
N PRO A 256 -6.71 13.04 24.47
CA PRO A 256 -7.74 13.91 23.93
C PRO A 256 -7.43 14.29 22.47
N TYR A 257 -8.45 14.22 21.60
CA TYR A 257 -8.27 14.46 20.17
C TYR A 257 -7.81 15.86 19.83
N LEU A 258 -8.47 16.90 20.38
CA LEU A 258 -8.21 18.31 20.01
C LEU A 258 -6.77 18.76 20.25
N PRO A 259 -6.16 18.57 21.45
CA PRO A 259 -4.77 18.94 21.64
C PRO A 259 -3.82 18.21 20.70
N ILE A 260 -4.06 16.92 20.46
CA ILE A 260 -3.23 16.11 19.54
C ILE A 260 -3.38 16.57 18.10
N PHE A 261 -4.59 16.96 17.69
CA PHE A 261 -4.86 17.54 16.38
C PHE A 261 -4.04 18.82 16.15
N PHE A 262 -4.06 19.76 17.07
CA PHE A 262 -3.29 21.00 16.96
C PHE A 262 -1.78 20.73 16.95
N LEU A 263 -1.29 19.84 17.81
CA LEU A 263 0.12 19.46 17.86
C LEU A 263 0.57 18.80 16.54
N ALA A 264 -0.22 17.92 15.95
CA ALA A 264 0.09 17.28 14.67
C ALA A 264 0.20 18.31 13.54
N HIS A 265 -0.70 19.30 13.50
CA HIS A 265 -0.65 20.37 12.49
C HIS A 265 0.56 21.29 12.71
N LEU A 266 0.84 21.71 13.95
CA LEU A 266 1.99 22.53 14.27
C LEU A 266 3.30 21.81 13.93
N ALA A 267 3.44 20.54 14.31
CA ALA A 267 4.63 19.73 14.01
C ALA A 267 4.83 19.57 12.49
N SER A 268 3.77 19.35 11.72
CA SER A 268 3.86 19.24 10.27
C SER A 268 4.19 20.57 9.61
N PHE A 269 3.65 21.67 10.12
CA PHE A 269 3.97 23.02 9.65
C PHE A 269 5.43 23.36 9.91
N THR A 270 5.93 23.17 11.14
CA THR A 270 7.34 23.44 11.48
C THR A 270 8.30 22.57 10.67
N ALA A 271 7.99 21.28 10.49
CA ALA A 271 8.79 20.39 9.65
C ALA A 271 8.82 20.81 8.16
N SER A 272 7.81 21.54 7.68
CA SER A 272 7.74 22.01 6.28
C SER A 272 8.55 23.28 6.03
N ILE A 273 8.81 24.10 7.07
CA ILE A 273 9.48 25.41 6.93
C ILE A 273 10.94 25.41 7.41
N ILE A 274 11.37 24.41 8.19
CA ILE A 274 12.75 24.33 8.66
C ILE A 274 13.65 23.82 7.54
N PRO A 275 14.67 24.59 7.09
CA PRO A 275 15.61 24.16 6.05
C PRO A 275 16.48 22.99 6.55
N GLY A 276 16.80 22.06 5.68
CA GLY A 276 17.69 20.94 5.99
C GLY A 276 17.02 19.57 5.75
N LYS A 277 17.49 18.51 6.43
CA LYS A 277 16.81 17.21 6.39
C LYS A 277 15.45 17.36 7.06
N PRO A 278 14.34 17.23 6.32
CA PRO A 278 13.02 17.27 6.93
C PRO A 278 12.93 16.11 7.94
N TRP A 279 12.81 16.44 9.23
CA TRP A 279 12.48 15.42 10.22
C TRP A 279 11.02 15.02 10.02
N GLU A 280 10.76 13.73 10.05
CA GLU A 280 9.41 13.20 9.95
C GLU A 280 8.73 13.38 11.32
N PRO A 281 7.64 14.18 11.42
CA PRO A 281 6.89 14.28 12.66
C PRO A 281 6.36 12.92 13.09
N THR A 282 6.47 12.58 14.36
CA THR A 282 5.98 11.32 14.92
C THR A 282 4.48 11.14 14.65
N LEU A 283 3.73 12.22 14.62
CA LEU A 283 2.32 12.25 14.29
C LEU A 283 2.04 13.39 13.29
N THR A 284 1.48 13.03 12.15
CA THR A 284 1.02 13.96 11.12
C THR A 284 -0.52 14.04 11.13
N PRO A 285 -1.14 15.10 10.58
CA PRO A 285 -2.60 15.14 10.43
C PRO A 285 -3.16 13.93 9.67
N TYR A 286 -2.43 13.44 8.68
CA TYR A 286 -2.77 12.21 7.97
C TYR A 286 -2.71 10.98 8.89
N GLY A 287 -1.60 10.80 9.61
CA GLY A 287 -1.45 9.70 10.57
C GLY A 287 -2.52 9.72 11.66
N LEU A 288 -2.90 10.93 12.13
CA LEU A 288 -3.98 11.10 13.10
C LEU A 288 -5.32 10.56 12.56
N ARG A 289 -5.70 10.94 11.34
CA ARG A 289 -6.93 10.42 10.71
C ARG A 289 -6.91 8.90 10.53
N GLN A 290 -5.75 8.31 10.23
CA GLN A 290 -5.62 6.86 10.05
C GLN A 290 -5.92 6.06 11.33
N VAL A 291 -5.75 6.66 12.51
CA VAL A 291 -5.96 6.00 13.81
C VAL A 291 -7.24 6.44 14.53
N THR A 292 -7.86 7.53 14.10
CA THR A 292 -9.09 8.07 14.74
C THR A 292 -10.33 8.00 13.84
N GLY A 293 -10.14 7.95 12.52
CA GLY A 293 -11.22 7.88 11.54
C GLY A 293 -11.61 6.44 11.22
N SER A 294 -12.80 6.27 10.66
CA SER A 294 -13.21 5.02 10.03
C SER A 294 -12.81 5.05 8.55
N LEU A 295 -12.39 3.91 8.01
CA LEU A 295 -12.24 3.69 6.58
C LEU A 295 -12.41 2.21 6.29
N THR A 296 -13.55 1.84 5.75
CA THR A 296 -13.92 0.48 5.37
C THR A 296 -14.13 0.38 3.87
N LEU A 297 -13.96 -0.81 3.32
CA LEU A 297 -13.98 -1.07 1.89
C LEU A 297 -15.02 -2.13 1.56
N ASP A 298 -15.76 -1.90 0.50
CA ASP A 298 -16.50 -2.96 -0.17
C ASP A 298 -15.52 -3.73 -1.05
N ILE A 299 -15.39 -5.03 -0.80
CA ILE A 299 -14.49 -5.94 -1.52
C ILE A 299 -15.25 -6.87 -2.49
N SER A 300 -16.57 -6.74 -2.59
CA SER A 300 -17.42 -7.60 -3.41
C SER A 300 -17.00 -7.61 -4.89
N GLY A 301 -16.59 -6.45 -5.40
CA GLY A 301 -16.08 -6.34 -6.77
C GLY A 301 -14.81 -7.17 -7.00
N ALA A 302 -13.86 -7.18 -6.06
CA ALA A 302 -12.67 -8.03 -6.14
C ALA A 302 -13.02 -9.52 -6.05
N GLN A 303 -13.97 -9.88 -5.17
CA GLN A 303 -14.44 -11.26 -5.02
C GLN A 303 -15.03 -11.78 -6.33
N GLU A 304 -15.88 -11.00 -6.98
CA GLU A 304 -16.51 -11.37 -8.25
C GLU A 304 -15.50 -11.36 -9.40
N ALA A 305 -14.72 -10.28 -9.55
CA ALA A 305 -13.83 -10.07 -10.68
C ALA A 305 -12.66 -11.06 -10.74
N LEU A 306 -12.13 -11.46 -9.58
CA LEU A 306 -10.96 -12.31 -9.44
C LEU A 306 -11.30 -13.73 -8.96
N ASN A 307 -12.55 -14.02 -8.65
CA ASN A 307 -12.94 -15.23 -7.89
C ASN A 307 -12.06 -15.39 -6.63
N TRP A 308 -11.82 -14.27 -5.94
CA TRP A 308 -10.93 -14.17 -4.79
C TRP A 308 -11.74 -14.03 -3.50
N GLN A 309 -11.24 -14.62 -2.43
CA GLN A 309 -11.72 -14.37 -1.07
C GLN A 309 -10.53 -14.33 -0.11
N PRO A 310 -10.60 -13.49 0.94
CA PRO A 310 -9.60 -13.53 2.00
C PRO A 310 -9.68 -14.90 2.70
N LYS A 311 -8.58 -15.66 2.64
CA LYS A 311 -8.50 -17.02 3.20
C LYS A 311 -8.11 -17.00 4.67
N LYS A 312 -7.38 -15.97 5.09
CA LYS A 312 -6.91 -15.81 6.47
C LYS A 312 -7.70 -14.72 7.18
N SER A 313 -8.14 -15.03 8.38
CA SER A 313 -8.72 -14.08 9.33
C SER A 313 -7.65 -13.07 9.80
N PHE A 314 -8.10 -12.03 10.50
CA PHE A 314 -7.17 -11.08 11.13
C PHE A 314 -6.27 -11.78 12.17
N GLU A 315 -6.84 -12.69 12.97
CA GLU A 315 -6.15 -13.43 14.00
C GLU A 315 -5.05 -14.34 13.42
N GLU A 316 -5.37 -15.11 12.37
CA GLU A 316 -4.39 -15.93 11.65
C GLU A 316 -3.27 -15.10 11.02
N GLY A 317 -3.61 -13.93 10.45
CA GLY A 317 -2.61 -13.00 9.93
C GLY A 317 -1.72 -12.41 11.04
N MET A 318 -2.25 -12.19 12.23
CA MET A 318 -1.46 -11.78 13.39
C MET A 318 -0.52 -12.89 13.86
N GLU A 319 -0.86 -14.16 13.68
CA GLU A 319 0.04 -15.29 14.00
C GLU A 319 1.26 -15.36 13.07
N GLU A 320 1.17 -14.85 11.85
CA GLU A 320 2.27 -14.80 10.88
C GLU A 320 3.34 -13.73 11.22
N LEU A 321 3.05 -12.77 12.11
CA LEU A 321 3.99 -11.74 12.56
C LEU A 321 5.05 -12.38 13.52
#